data_b3cf11efc8be0bc4c227dc940f063e4c
#
_entry.id   b3cf11efc8be0bc4c227dc940f063e4c
#
_cell.length_a   1.000
_cell.length_b   1.000
_cell.length_c   1.000
_cell.angle_alpha   90.00
_cell.angle_beta   90.00
_cell.angle_gamma   90.00
#
_symmetry.space_group_name_H-M   'P 1'
#
loop_
_entity.id
_entity.type
_entity.pdbx_description
1 polymer ?
#
loop_
_entity_poly.entity_id
_entity_poly.type
_entity_poly.pdbx_seq_one_letter_code
_entity_poly.pdbx_strand_id
1 'polypeptide(L)'
;MESFSKHALTKEKDLQGEKEKGDDAYTGTYTATYDGFNGKEFIFGGTALERENGNQLKVTYTLTIEEGTAELYWIAGNDEYTIANNSTEDTKEYTISSGDNYIVLKGDDFSGSLKLTVEDAEK
;
A
#
# COMPACT_ATOMS: atom_id res chain seq x y z
N MET A 1 -3.92 8.95 -25.78
CA MET A 1 -3.50 8.20 -25.30
C MET A 1 -4.08 7.65 -24.28
N GLU A 2 -4.24 6.86 -23.89
CA GLU A 2 -4.84 6.46 -22.95
C GLU A 2 -4.07 6.00 -21.89
N SER A 3 -4.55 5.85 -20.80
CA SER A 3 -3.86 5.34 -19.72
C SER A 3 -3.70 3.90 -19.89
N PHE A 4 -2.59 3.39 -19.51
CA PHE A 4 -2.34 2.01 -19.63
C PHE A 4 -2.54 1.28 -18.34
N SER A 5 -2.78 1.99 -17.26
CA SER A 5 -3.01 1.36 -15.97
C SER A 5 -4.29 1.92 -15.40
N LYS A 6 -5.10 1.07 -14.77
CA LYS A 6 -6.30 1.54 -14.13
C LYS A 6 -6.01 2.26 -12.85
N HIS A 7 -4.81 2.14 -12.33
CA HIS A 7 -4.45 2.67 -11.03
C HIS A 7 -3.20 3.52 -11.14
N ALA A 8 -3.04 4.42 -10.23
CA ALA A 8 -1.83 5.24 -10.14
C ALA A 8 -1.60 5.57 -8.69
N LEU A 9 -0.34 5.76 -8.33
CA LEU A 9 -0.01 6.13 -6.96
C LEU A 9 -0.63 7.49 -6.64
N THR A 10 -1.10 7.63 -5.42
CA THR A 10 -1.60 8.89 -4.92
C THR A 10 -0.42 9.85 -4.81
N LYS A 11 -0.61 11.09 -5.22
CA LYS A 11 0.45 12.08 -5.13
C LYS A 11 0.82 12.31 -3.68
N GLU A 12 2.10 12.54 -3.43
CA GLU A 12 2.54 12.67 -2.04
C GLU A 12 1.83 13.79 -1.31
N LYS A 13 1.50 14.86 -2.01
CA LYS A 13 0.80 15.97 -1.35
C LYS A 13 -0.63 15.60 -0.96
N ASP A 14 -1.18 14.54 -1.53
CA ASP A 14 -2.55 14.11 -1.24
C ASP A 14 -2.58 12.98 -0.22
N LEU A 15 -1.43 12.47 0.18
CA LEU A 15 -1.36 11.43 1.20
C LEU A 15 -1.55 12.06 2.58
N GLN A 16 -2.16 11.32 3.47
CA GLN A 16 -2.39 11.80 4.83
C GLN A 16 -1.14 11.77 5.69
N GLY A 17 -0.10 11.13 5.25
CA GLY A 17 1.11 10.96 6.03
C GLY A 17 2.35 11.19 5.21
N GLU A 18 3.46 10.65 5.69
CA GLU A 18 4.76 10.85 5.08
C GLU A 18 5.27 9.55 4.50
N LYS A 19 5.68 9.62 3.26
CA LYS A 19 6.17 8.46 2.53
C LYS A 19 7.63 8.68 2.18
N GLU A 20 8.45 7.67 2.47
CA GLU A 20 9.83 7.67 2.05
C GLU A 20 10.02 6.50 1.10
N LYS A 21 10.32 6.81 -0.14
CA LYS A 21 10.47 5.79 -1.16
C LYS A 21 11.82 5.08 -0.99
N GLY A 22 11.82 3.77 -1.16
CA GLY A 22 13.05 2.99 -1.13
C GLY A 22 13.69 2.94 -2.49
N ASP A 23 14.10 1.74 -2.92
CA ASP A 23 14.81 1.59 -4.19
C ASP A 23 13.91 1.84 -5.38
N ASP A 24 12.63 1.63 -5.25
CA ASP A 24 11.70 1.85 -6.35
C ASP A 24 10.31 2.15 -5.77
N ALA A 25 9.31 2.22 -6.65
CA ALA A 25 7.96 2.58 -6.23
C ALA A 25 7.27 1.49 -5.42
N TYR A 26 7.85 0.29 -5.36
CA TYR A 26 7.25 -0.80 -4.60
C TYR A 26 7.75 -0.86 -3.17
N THR A 27 8.83 -0.18 -2.84
CA THR A 27 9.44 -0.29 -1.52
C THR A 27 9.56 1.06 -0.84
N GLY A 28 9.63 1.04 0.48
CA GLY A 28 9.79 2.26 1.27
C GLY A 28 9.01 2.16 2.56
N THR A 29 8.79 3.33 3.17
CA THR A 29 8.02 3.41 4.41
C THR A 29 6.94 4.46 4.27
N TYR A 30 5.87 4.28 5.02
CA TYR A 30 4.77 5.25 5.06
C TYR A 30 4.22 5.28 6.48
N THR A 31 4.07 6.48 7.01
CA THR A 31 3.51 6.68 8.35
C THR A 31 2.45 7.76 8.26
N ALA A 32 1.24 7.46 8.72
CA ALA A 32 0.13 8.39 8.58
C ALA A 32 -0.79 8.33 9.79
N THR A 33 -1.42 9.46 10.06
CA THR A 33 -2.49 9.56 11.04
C THR A 33 -3.72 10.06 10.30
N TYR A 34 -4.86 9.47 10.58
CA TYR A 34 -6.10 9.77 9.89
C TYR A 34 -7.13 10.34 10.85
N ASP A 35 -7.94 11.26 10.35
CA ASP A 35 -8.96 11.90 11.16
C ASP A 35 -10.19 12.06 10.27
N GLY A 36 -11.11 11.12 10.36
CA GLY A 36 -12.33 11.13 9.56
C GLY A 36 -12.05 10.99 8.08
N PHE A 37 -11.10 10.13 7.73
CA PHE A 37 -10.65 10.02 6.35
C PHE A 37 -11.62 9.17 5.53
N ASN A 38 -11.98 9.69 4.36
CA ASN A 38 -12.80 8.95 3.40
C ASN A 38 -12.06 8.92 2.08
N GLY A 39 -11.86 7.75 1.53
CA GLY A 39 -11.20 7.62 0.25
C GLY A 39 -10.17 6.52 0.23
N LYS A 40 -9.27 6.62 -0.71
CA LYS A 40 -8.24 5.63 -0.91
C LYS A 40 -6.89 6.30 -1.08
N GLU A 41 -5.86 5.64 -0.59
CA GLU A 41 -4.48 6.06 -0.82
C GLU A 41 -3.76 4.91 -1.48
N PHE A 42 -3.22 5.14 -2.67
CA PHE A 42 -2.39 4.16 -3.36
C PHE A 42 -0.95 4.48 -2.96
N ILE A 43 -0.42 3.72 -2.03
CA ILE A 43 0.79 4.10 -1.31
C ILE A 43 2.05 3.62 -2.04
N PHE A 44 2.11 2.33 -2.36
CA PHE A 44 3.23 1.74 -3.06
C PHE A 44 2.71 0.92 -4.22
N GLY A 45 3.49 0.83 -5.29
CA GLY A 45 3.13 -0.05 -6.38
C GLY A 45 3.43 0.53 -7.74
N GLY A 46 2.93 -0.13 -8.75
CA GLY A 46 3.09 0.26 -10.14
C GLY A 46 2.68 -0.87 -11.05
N THR A 47 3.04 -0.74 -12.32
CA THR A 47 2.80 -1.80 -13.28
C THR A 47 4.06 -2.64 -13.33
N ALA A 48 3.96 -3.87 -12.92
CA ALA A 48 5.15 -4.67 -12.67
C ALA A 48 5.82 -5.12 -13.94
N LEU A 49 7.11 -4.98 -13.94
CA LEU A 49 7.98 -5.64 -14.88
C LEU A 49 8.96 -6.41 -14.02
N GLU A 50 9.96 -6.93 -14.63
CA GLU A 50 10.99 -7.63 -13.87
C GLU A 50 11.77 -6.62 -13.06
N ARG A 51 11.96 -6.88 -11.79
CA ARG A 51 12.70 -5.99 -10.91
C ARG A 51 14.09 -6.56 -10.66
N GLU A 52 15.06 -5.66 -10.51
CA GLU A 52 16.43 -6.07 -10.25
C GLU A 52 16.56 -6.84 -8.96
N ASN A 53 15.82 -6.44 -7.94
CA ASN A 53 15.91 -7.05 -6.62
C ASN A 53 14.95 -8.21 -6.43
N GLY A 54 14.28 -8.63 -7.50
CA GLY A 54 13.34 -9.73 -7.40
C GLY A 54 11.93 -9.23 -7.19
N ASN A 55 10.99 -10.13 -7.28
CA ASN A 55 9.58 -9.78 -7.24
C ASN A 55 8.91 -10.09 -5.91
N GLN A 56 9.65 -10.56 -4.93
CA GLN A 56 9.06 -10.88 -3.64
C GLN A 56 9.24 -9.73 -2.68
N LEU A 57 8.17 -9.30 -2.07
CA LEU A 57 8.16 -8.17 -1.15
C LEU A 57 7.73 -8.62 0.23
N LYS A 58 8.33 -8.00 1.24
CA LYS A 58 7.97 -8.21 2.62
C LYS A 58 7.29 -6.95 3.10
N VAL A 59 6.06 -7.09 3.55
CA VAL A 59 5.22 -5.98 3.99
C VAL A 59 5.01 -6.09 5.48
N THR A 60 5.51 -5.09 6.21
CA THR A 60 5.33 -5.02 7.66
C THR A 60 4.41 -3.84 7.93
N TYR A 61 3.38 -4.05 8.74
CA TYR A 61 2.40 -3.01 8.93
C TYR A 61 1.85 -3.02 10.34
N THR A 62 1.46 -1.83 10.80
CA THR A 62 0.70 -1.64 12.03
C THR A 62 -0.48 -0.76 11.67
N LEU A 63 -1.67 -1.29 11.78
CA LEU A 63 -2.89 -0.57 11.49
C LEU A 63 -3.65 -0.39 12.78
N THR A 64 -4.02 0.84 13.11
CA THR A 64 -4.81 1.14 14.29
C THR A 64 -6.07 1.84 13.84
N ILE A 65 -7.22 1.30 14.21
CA ILE A 65 -8.52 1.88 13.86
C ILE A 65 -9.17 2.33 15.16
N GLU A 66 -9.37 3.63 15.29
CA GLU A 66 -10.02 4.20 16.46
C GLU A 66 -11.47 4.50 16.19
N GLU A 67 -11.78 4.91 14.98
CA GLU A 67 -13.16 5.18 14.57
C GLU A 67 -13.31 4.84 13.11
N GLY A 68 -14.52 4.46 12.71
CA GLY A 68 -14.81 4.15 11.33
C GLY A 68 -14.26 2.82 10.90
N THR A 69 -14.00 2.69 9.60
CA THR A 69 -13.44 1.46 9.05
C THR A 69 -12.29 1.77 8.13
N ALA A 70 -11.38 0.84 8.04
CA ALA A 70 -10.24 0.95 7.13
C ALA A 70 -9.86 -0.43 6.65
N GLU A 71 -9.32 -0.46 5.45
CA GLU A 71 -8.82 -1.70 4.89
C GLU A 71 -7.50 -1.43 4.18
N LEU A 72 -6.49 -2.21 4.53
CA LEU A 72 -5.22 -2.20 3.83
C LEU A 72 -5.25 -3.42 2.91
N TYR A 73 -5.03 -3.23 1.62
CA TYR A 73 -5.15 -4.35 0.71
C TYR A 73 -4.14 -4.23 -0.43
N TRP A 74 -3.98 -5.37 -1.12
CA TRP A 74 -3.03 -5.53 -2.22
C TRP A 74 -3.82 -5.75 -3.49
N ILE A 75 -3.56 -4.95 -4.50
CA ILE A 75 -4.15 -5.17 -5.82
C ILE A 75 -3.13 -5.90 -6.66
N ALA A 76 -3.55 -7.00 -7.26
CA ALA A 76 -2.71 -7.78 -8.16
C ALA A 76 -3.52 -8.00 -9.44
N GLY A 77 -3.25 -7.17 -10.44
CA GLY A 77 -4.00 -7.22 -11.68
C GLY A 77 -5.44 -6.81 -11.44
N ASN A 78 -6.36 -7.74 -11.62
CA ASN A 78 -7.77 -7.49 -11.39
C ASN A 78 -8.27 -8.00 -10.04
N ASP A 79 -7.38 -8.53 -9.22
CA ASP A 79 -7.76 -9.14 -7.94
C ASP A 79 -7.33 -8.26 -6.80
N GLU A 80 -8.07 -8.36 -5.69
CA GLU A 80 -7.76 -7.62 -4.48
C GLU A 80 -7.66 -8.60 -3.32
N TYR A 81 -6.63 -8.43 -2.51
CA TYR A 81 -6.40 -9.30 -1.37
C TYR A 81 -6.29 -8.45 -0.12
N THR A 82 -7.14 -8.67 0.86
CA THR A 82 -7.12 -7.91 2.10
C THR A 82 -5.86 -8.25 2.89
N ILE A 83 -5.10 -7.23 3.24
CA ILE A 83 -3.96 -7.40 4.13
C ILE A 83 -4.43 -7.30 5.57
N ALA A 84 -5.19 -6.25 5.88
CA ALA A 84 -5.71 -6.04 7.23
C ALA A 84 -6.93 -5.15 7.17
N ASN A 85 -7.93 -5.44 8.00
CA ASN A 85 -9.09 -4.57 8.12
C ASN A 85 -9.49 -4.37 9.57
N ASN A 86 -8.58 -4.67 10.49
CA ASN A 86 -8.76 -4.45 11.92
C ASN A 86 -7.46 -3.91 12.46
N SER A 87 -7.52 -3.38 13.67
CA SER A 87 -6.28 -2.99 14.36
C SER A 87 -5.41 -4.21 14.52
N THR A 88 -4.22 -4.17 13.95
CA THR A 88 -3.32 -5.32 13.98
C THR A 88 -1.92 -4.90 13.55
N GLU A 89 -0.97 -5.73 13.90
CA GLU A 89 0.42 -5.56 13.51
C GLU A 89 0.91 -6.91 13.01
N ASP A 90 1.49 -6.96 11.83
CA ASP A 90 1.93 -8.23 11.27
C ASP A 90 2.88 -7.99 10.11
N THR A 91 3.43 -9.07 9.58
CA THR A 91 4.31 -9.06 8.43
C THR A 91 3.85 -10.13 7.48
N LYS A 92 3.71 -9.76 6.20
CA LYS A 92 3.31 -10.72 5.17
C LYS A 92 4.20 -10.54 3.96
N GLU A 93 4.26 -11.58 3.14
CA GLU A 93 5.06 -11.53 1.92
C GLU A 93 4.16 -11.68 0.72
N TYR A 94 4.46 -10.92 -0.32
CA TYR A 94 3.70 -10.94 -1.56
C TYR A 94 4.64 -11.01 -2.73
N THR A 95 4.20 -11.66 -3.80
CA THR A 95 4.98 -11.75 -5.02
C THR A 95 4.32 -10.85 -6.05
N ILE A 96 5.09 -9.95 -6.63
CA ILE A 96 4.60 -9.07 -7.67
C ILE A 96 4.36 -9.88 -8.93
N SER A 97 3.16 -9.75 -9.49
CA SER A 97 2.83 -10.43 -10.74
C SER A 97 2.79 -9.40 -11.86
N SER A 98 2.66 -9.85 -13.10
CA SER A 98 2.56 -8.89 -14.19
C SER A 98 1.25 -8.13 -14.08
N GLY A 99 1.25 -6.89 -14.54
CA GLY A 99 0.11 -6.01 -14.45
C GLY A 99 0.23 -5.10 -13.24
N ASP A 100 -0.89 -4.58 -12.80
CA ASP A 100 -0.92 -3.63 -11.69
C ASP A 100 -0.66 -4.33 -10.37
N ASN A 101 0.16 -3.72 -9.53
CA ASN A 101 0.42 -4.21 -8.18
C ASN A 101 0.51 -3.00 -7.27
N TYR A 102 -0.46 -2.85 -6.38
CA TYR A 102 -0.53 -1.68 -5.50
C TYR A 102 -0.90 -2.07 -4.10
N ILE A 103 -0.36 -1.35 -3.13
CA ILE A 103 -0.79 -1.43 -1.74
C ILE A 103 -1.62 -0.20 -1.47
N VAL A 104 -2.85 -0.40 -1.03
CA VAL A 104 -3.86 0.65 -0.93
C VAL A 104 -4.44 0.67 0.48
N LEU A 105 -4.62 1.87 1.02
CA LEU A 105 -5.37 2.07 2.26
C LEU A 105 -6.69 2.73 1.90
N LYS A 106 -7.79 2.09 2.26
CA LYS A 106 -9.12 2.61 2.02
C LYS A 106 -9.76 2.93 3.36
N GLY A 107 -10.33 4.11 3.49
CA GLY A 107 -10.97 4.52 4.73
C GLY A 107 -12.40 4.95 4.51
N ASP A 108 -13.22 4.75 5.55
CA ASP A 108 -14.60 5.19 5.58
C ASP A 108 -14.81 5.79 6.96
N ASP A 109 -14.77 7.11 7.04
CA ASP A 109 -14.84 7.85 8.30
C ASP A 109 -13.74 7.36 9.25
N PHE A 110 -12.59 7.08 8.72
CA PHE A 110 -11.53 6.40 9.44
C PHE A 110 -10.70 7.38 10.24
N SER A 111 -10.58 7.11 11.53
CA SER A 111 -9.63 7.79 12.40
C SER A 111 -8.73 6.75 13.01
N GLY A 112 -7.44 6.99 12.98
CA GLY A 112 -6.46 6.04 13.47
C GLY A 112 -5.11 6.30 12.85
N SER A 113 -4.34 5.24 12.66
CA SER A 113 -2.99 5.41 12.11
C SER A 113 -2.57 4.17 11.32
N LEU A 114 -1.57 4.39 10.48
CA LEU A 114 -0.97 3.32 9.71
C LEU A 114 0.53 3.53 9.69
N LYS A 115 1.26 2.46 9.95
CA LYS A 115 2.70 2.43 9.76
C LYS A 115 2.99 1.26 8.84
N LEU A 116 3.66 1.54 7.72
CA LEU A 116 3.83 0.55 6.67
C LEU A 116 5.27 0.56 6.19
N THR A 117 5.87 -0.60 6.09
CA THR A 117 7.21 -0.75 5.54
C THR A 117 7.17 -1.86 4.50
N VAL A 118 7.67 -1.58 3.31
CA VAL A 118 7.76 -2.58 2.25
C VAL A 118 9.22 -2.71 1.85
N GLU A 119 9.72 -3.92 1.89
CA GLU A 119 11.12 -4.20 1.60
C GLU A 119 11.20 -5.37 0.64
N ASP A 120 12.37 -5.52 0.02
CA ASP A 120 12.59 -6.71 -0.79
C ASP A 120 12.75 -7.91 0.12
N ALA A 121 12.04 -8.97 -0.16
CA ALA A 121 12.07 -10.17 0.67
C ALA A 121 13.19 -11.11 0.28
N GLU A 122 13.70 -10.98 -0.94
CA GLU A 122 14.81 -11.80 -1.36
C GLU A 122 15.98 -10.98 -1.71
N LYS A 123 17.10 -11.58 -1.68
CA LYS A 123 18.33 -10.88 -2.02
C LYS A 123 18.85 -11.34 -3.30
#